data_3894482c22800b567604a1e710eca60a
#
_entry.id   3894482c22800b567604a1e710eca60a
#
_cell.length_a   1.000
_cell.length_b   1.000
_cell.length_c   1.000
_cell.angle_alpha   90.00
_cell.angle_beta   90.00
_cell.angle_gamma   90.00
#
_symmetry.space_group_name_H-M   'P 1'
#
loop_
_entity.id
_entity.type
_entity.pdbx_description
1 polymer ?
#
loop_
_entity_poly.entity_id
_entity_poly.type
_entity_poly.pdbx_seq_one_letter_code
_entity_poly.pdbx_strand_id
1 'polypeptide(L)'
;MATTAQKLKLMYLAQIFETETDEKHGLTGPQLIERLAELGITVERKTLYRDIKCLKEYGYDIEKYQRAPVEYGLASRKFEKTELLLLADAVQSSRFL
;
A
#
# COMPACT_ATOMS: atom_id res chain seq x y z
N MET A 1 -0.91 -7.54 -17.74
CA MET A 1 -1.83 -6.45 -17.41
C MET A 1 -2.66 -6.79 -16.18
N ALA A 2 -2.85 -5.84 -15.30
CA ALA A 2 -3.59 -6.11 -14.08
C ALA A 2 -5.09 -6.18 -14.36
N THR A 3 -5.75 -7.15 -13.75
CA THR A 3 -7.20 -7.25 -13.83
C THR A 3 -7.83 -6.20 -12.92
N THR A 4 -9.14 -6.00 -13.09
CA THR A 4 -9.85 -5.09 -12.20
C THR A 4 -9.72 -5.53 -10.75
N ALA A 5 -9.79 -6.83 -10.49
CA ALA A 5 -9.66 -7.35 -9.14
C ALA A 5 -8.28 -7.05 -8.55
N GLN A 6 -7.24 -7.15 -9.37
CA GLN A 6 -5.90 -6.85 -8.89
C GLN A 6 -5.72 -5.37 -8.59
N LYS A 7 -6.28 -4.52 -9.44
CA LYS A 7 -6.23 -3.08 -9.20
C LYS A 7 -6.96 -2.72 -7.91
N LEU A 8 -8.12 -3.31 -7.72
CA LEU A 8 -8.92 -3.04 -6.53
C LEU A 8 -8.19 -3.52 -5.28
N LYS A 9 -7.55 -4.66 -5.37
CA LYS A 9 -6.78 -5.19 -4.25
C LYS A 9 -5.67 -4.23 -3.84
N LEU A 10 -4.94 -3.71 -4.81
CA LEU A 10 -3.86 -2.77 -4.53
C LEU A 10 -4.39 -1.48 -3.93
N MET A 11 -5.52 -1.00 -4.43
CA MET A 11 -6.14 0.21 -3.90
C MET A 11 -6.59 0.02 -2.45
N TYR A 12 -7.20 -1.11 -2.15
CA TYR A 12 -7.61 -1.41 -0.79
C TYR A 12 -6.41 -1.55 0.14
N LEU A 13 -5.37 -2.22 -0.35
CA LEU A 13 -4.17 -2.38 0.47
C LEU A 13 -3.53 -1.03 0.78
N ALA A 14 -3.44 -0.15 -0.21
CA ALA A 14 -2.92 1.19 0.02
C ALA A 14 -3.77 1.94 1.03
N GLN A 15 -5.08 1.82 0.91
CA GLN A 15 -5.99 2.49 1.84
C GLN A 15 -5.80 1.98 3.27
N ILE A 16 -5.62 0.68 3.43
CA ILE A 16 -5.38 0.11 4.75
C ILE A 16 -4.12 0.71 5.36
N PHE A 17 -3.05 0.79 4.58
CA PHE A 17 -1.82 1.40 5.08
C PHE A 17 -2.03 2.86 5.45
N GLU A 18 -2.79 3.59 4.66
CA GLU A 18 -3.00 5.01 4.93
C GLU A 18 -3.87 5.27 6.14
N THR A 19 -4.83 4.40 6.41
CA THR A 19 -5.80 4.64 7.48
C THR A 19 -5.49 3.90 8.76
N GLU A 20 -4.77 2.78 8.70
CA GLU A 20 -4.56 1.95 9.88
C GLU A 20 -3.11 1.84 10.31
N THR A 21 -2.17 2.44 9.60
CA THR A 21 -0.77 2.40 10.00
C THR A 21 -0.16 3.79 9.97
N ASP A 22 0.97 3.93 10.62
CA ASP A 22 1.76 5.14 10.57
C ASP A 22 3.21 4.79 10.89
N GLU A 23 4.03 5.82 11.12
CA GLU A 23 5.46 5.60 11.34
C GLU A 23 5.75 4.79 12.60
N LYS A 24 4.80 4.71 13.52
CA LYS A 24 4.99 4.00 14.79
C LYS A 24 4.16 2.74 14.90
N HIS A 25 3.12 2.62 14.11
CA HIS A 25 2.17 1.53 14.21
C HIS A 25 2.02 0.84 12.87
N GLY A 26 2.12 -0.47 12.88
CA GLY A 26 1.98 -1.26 11.67
C GLY A 26 1.02 -2.41 11.87
N LEU A 27 0.84 -3.17 10.80
CA LEU A 27 0.03 -4.38 10.83
C LEU A 27 0.89 -5.55 10.41
N THR A 28 0.66 -6.70 11.01
CA THR A 28 1.35 -7.93 10.61
C THR A 28 0.79 -8.41 9.29
N GLY A 29 1.54 -9.32 8.64
CA GLY A 29 1.05 -9.95 7.43
C GLY A 29 -0.32 -10.57 7.58
N PRO A 30 -0.52 -11.44 8.60
CA PRO A 30 -1.84 -12.01 8.84
C PRO A 30 -2.94 -10.97 9.07
N GLN A 31 -2.62 -9.88 9.75
CA GLN A 31 -3.61 -8.82 9.96
C GLN A 31 -3.99 -8.13 8.66
N LEU A 32 -3.01 -7.90 7.79
CA LEU A 32 -3.28 -7.32 6.48
C LEU A 32 -4.19 -8.23 5.66
N ILE A 33 -3.91 -9.53 5.69
CA ILE A 33 -4.72 -10.51 4.98
C ILE A 33 -6.15 -10.48 5.52
N GLU A 34 -6.28 -10.39 6.84
CA GLU A 34 -7.60 -10.34 7.46
C GLU A 34 -8.37 -9.08 7.06
N ARG A 35 -7.70 -7.94 7.03
CA ARG A 35 -8.33 -6.69 6.61
C ARG A 35 -8.84 -6.77 5.18
N LEU A 36 -8.03 -7.35 4.30
CA LEU A 36 -8.44 -7.53 2.91
C LEU A 36 -9.62 -8.48 2.81
N ALA A 37 -9.62 -9.53 3.62
CA ALA A 37 -10.72 -10.48 3.60
C ALA A 37 -12.03 -9.81 4.02
N GLU A 38 -11.97 -8.88 4.96
CA GLU A 38 -13.15 -8.13 5.37
C GLU A 38 -13.71 -7.28 4.24
N LEU A 39 -12.85 -6.93 3.29
CA LEU A 39 -13.27 -6.17 2.12
C LEU A 39 -13.61 -7.07 0.94
N GLY A 40 -13.66 -8.37 1.19
CA GLY A 40 -14.06 -9.33 0.16
C GLY A 40 -12.93 -9.82 -0.71
N ILE A 41 -11.68 -9.58 -0.31
CA ILE A 41 -10.53 -9.95 -1.11
C ILE A 41 -9.68 -10.98 -0.38
N THR A 42 -9.54 -12.15 -0.98
CA THR A 42 -8.74 -13.23 -0.43
C THR A 42 -7.36 -13.21 -1.06
N VAL A 43 -6.33 -13.14 -0.24
CA VAL A 43 -4.95 -13.17 -0.73
C VAL A 43 -4.12 -14.13 0.09
N GLU A 44 -3.09 -14.66 -0.54
CA GLU A 44 -2.13 -15.50 0.14
C GLU A 44 -0.94 -14.65 0.56
N ARG A 45 -0.18 -15.18 1.52
CA ARG A 45 0.95 -14.45 2.06
C ARG A 45 1.95 -14.02 0.97
N LYS A 46 2.27 -14.94 0.08
CA LYS A 46 3.23 -14.66 -0.98
C LYS A 46 2.74 -13.51 -1.88
N THR A 47 1.48 -13.55 -2.21
CA THR A 47 0.88 -12.50 -3.04
C THR A 47 0.87 -11.16 -2.30
N LEU A 48 0.57 -11.21 -1.00
CA LEU A 48 0.58 -9.99 -0.19
C LEU A 48 1.94 -9.30 -0.23
N TYR A 49 3.00 -10.06 -0.05
CA TYR A 49 4.34 -9.47 -0.04
C TYR A 49 4.70 -8.90 -1.41
N ARG A 50 4.25 -9.54 -2.47
CA ARG A 50 4.46 -9.03 -3.81
C ARG A 50 3.71 -7.71 -4.01
N ASP A 51 2.50 -7.64 -3.49
CA ASP A 51 1.71 -6.43 -3.62
C ASP A 51 2.30 -5.29 -2.80
N ILE A 52 2.84 -5.58 -1.62
CA ILE A 52 3.51 -4.56 -0.81
C ILE A 52 4.72 -4.03 -1.58
N LYS A 53 5.48 -4.91 -2.20
CA LYS A 53 6.63 -4.48 -2.99
C LYS A 53 6.18 -3.61 -4.16
N CYS A 54 5.06 -3.95 -4.77
CA CYS A 54 4.50 -3.18 -5.87
C CYS A 54 4.16 -1.76 -5.41
N LEU A 55 3.54 -1.62 -4.25
CA LEU A 55 3.21 -0.32 -3.72
C LEU A 55 4.46 0.50 -3.41
N LYS A 56 5.49 -0.16 -2.89
CA LYS A 56 6.75 0.54 -2.61
C LYS A 56 7.37 1.05 -3.90
N GLU A 57 7.33 0.26 -4.95
CA GLU A 57 7.88 0.68 -6.23
C GLU A 57 7.08 1.83 -6.83
N TYR A 58 5.81 1.89 -6.51
CA TYR A 58 4.96 2.97 -7.00
C TYR A 58 5.24 4.28 -6.26
N GLY A 59 5.81 4.22 -5.05
CA GLY A 59 6.16 5.41 -4.32
C GLY A 59 5.69 5.45 -2.88
N TYR A 60 4.95 4.45 -2.44
CA TYR A 60 4.51 4.41 -1.03
C TYR A 60 5.70 4.06 -0.14
N ASP A 61 5.85 4.79 0.95
CA ASP A 61 6.95 4.58 1.89
C ASP A 61 6.55 3.54 2.93
N ILE A 62 6.49 2.29 2.50
CA ILE A 62 6.11 1.20 3.39
C ILE A 62 7.37 0.60 3.98
N GLU A 63 7.41 0.55 5.32
CA GLU A 63 8.55 0.05 6.05
C GLU A 63 8.20 -1.23 6.79
N LYS A 64 9.22 -2.01 7.03
CA LYS A 64 9.09 -3.25 7.79
C LYS A 64 9.62 -2.99 9.18
N TYR A 65 8.74 -3.06 10.17
CA TYR A 65 9.12 -2.79 11.55
C TYR A 65 9.56 -4.09 12.21
N GLN A 66 10.77 -4.07 12.75
CA GLN A 66 11.36 -5.25 13.37
C GLN A 66 10.77 -5.42 14.77
N ARG A 67 9.65 -6.09 14.82
CA ARG A 67 8.95 -6.40 16.06
C ARG A 67 8.63 -7.89 16.06
N ALA A 68 8.13 -8.36 17.14
CA ALA A 68 7.74 -9.76 17.26
C ALA A 68 6.25 -9.83 17.54
N PRO A 69 5.42 -10.04 16.52
CA PRO A 69 5.77 -10.32 15.12
C PRO A 69 6.10 -9.07 14.32
N VAL A 70 6.73 -9.30 13.16
CA VAL A 70 7.06 -8.22 12.24
C VAL A 70 5.81 -7.52 11.75
N GLU A 71 5.87 -6.20 11.67
CA GLU A 71 4.77 -5.39 11.19
C GLU A 71 5.20 -4.56 9.98
N TYR A 72 4.23 -4.14 9.19
CA TYR A 72 4.43 -3.28 8.04
C TYR A 72 3.59 -2.04 8.21
N GLY A 73 4.14 -0.89 7.85
CA GLY A 73 3.43 0.35 8.00
C GLY A 73 3.86 1.40 7.01
N LEU A 74 3.03 2.41 6.84
CA LEU A 74 3.33 3.54 5.98
C LEU A 74 4.07 4.58 6.84
N ALA A 75 5.38 4.65 6.64
CA ALA A 75 6.24 5.46 7.50
C ALA A 75 6.11 6.94 7.19
N SER A 76 5.81 7.28 5.94
CA SER A 76 5.68 8.67 5.54
C SER A 76 4.55 8.78 4.53
N ARG A 77 3.73 9.82 4.68
CA ARG A 77 2.66 10.06 3.74
C ARG A 77 3.07 10.96 2.59
N LYS A 78 4.34 11.35 2.57
CA LYS A 78 4.86 12.16 1.47
C LYS A 78 5.41 11.27 0.39
N PHE A 79 5.12 11.63 -0.84
CA PHE A 79 5.68 10.93 -1.97
C PHE A 79 6.89 11.72 -2.44
N GLU A 80 8.04 11.28 -2.06
CA GLU A 80 9.24 12.04 -2.35
C GLU A 80 9.69 11.98 -3.79
N LYS A 81 9.21 10.96 -4.46
CA LYS A 81 9.58 10.84 -5.85
C LYS A 81 8.75 11.63 -6.76
N THR A 82 7.73 12.06 -6.37
CA THR A 82 6.95 12.71 -7.27
C THR A 82 6.85 14.02 -7.03
N GLU A 83 7.34 14.03 -6.73
CA GLU A 83 7.07 15.00 -6.64
C GLU A 83 6.29 15.20 -7.49
N LEU A 84 6.04 14.22 -7.32
CA LEU A 84 5.50 13.99 -7.82
C LEU A 84 4.86 13.83 -8.53
N LEU A 85 4.82 13.73 -8.60
CA LEU A 85 4.23 13.31 -9.21
C LEU A 85 3.57 13.45 -9.68
N LEU A 86 3.64 13.97 -9.70
CA LEU A 86 3.12 13.83 -10.04
C LEU A 86 2.37 13.50 -10.31
N LEU A 87 2.31 13.90 -9.87
CA LEU A 87 1.83 13.46 -10.07
C LEU A 87 1.20 13.23 -10.49
N ALA A 88 1.27 13.71 -10.52
CA ALA A 88 1.01 13.52 -10.98
C ALA A 88 0.39 13.65 -11.43
N ASP A 89 0.54 14.33 -11.39
CA ASP A 89 0.22 14.42 -11.91
C ASP A 89 -0.43 14.29 -12.34
N ALA A 90 -0.40 14.79 -12.53
CA ALA A 90 -0.72 14.60 -12.95
C ALA A 90 -1.54 14.36 -13.13
N VAL A 91 -1.58 14.84 -12.86
CA VAL A 91 -2.06 14.64 -12.95
C VAL A 91 -2.67 14.92 -12.95
N GLN A 92 -2.62 15.58 -12.86
CA GLN A 92 -2.74 15.85 -12.80
C GLN A 92 -3.16 16.00 -13.27
N SER A 93 -3.10 16.70 -13.55
CA SER A 93 -3.09 16.84 -13.97
C SER A 93 -3.59 16.86 -14.45
N SER A 94 -3.63 17.31 -14.50
CA SER A 94 -3.75 17.24 -14.87
C SER A 94 -4.30 17.39 -15.11
N ARG A 95 -4.23 17.95 -15.15
CA ARG A 95 -4.30 18.06 -15.15
C ARG A 95 -4.72 17.96 -15.65
N PHE A 96 -4.55 18.55 -15.61
CA PHE A 96 -4.48 18.33 -15.93
C PHE A 96 -4.95 17.99 -16.39
N LEU A 97 -4.99 18.47 -16.38
CA LEU A 97 -5.08 18.04 -16.71
C LEU A 97 -5.29 17.83 -16.91
#